data_0d174aa9167ff573cf22089cfb81214d
#
_entry.id   0d174aa9167ff573cf22089cfb81214d
#
_cell.length_a   1.000
_cell.length_b   1.000
_cell.length_c   1.000
_cell.angle_alpha   90.00
_cell.angle_beta   90.00
_cell.angle_gamma   90.00
#
_symmetry.space_group_name_H-M   'P 1'
#
loop_
_entity.id
_entity.type
_entity.pdbx_description
1 polymer ?
#
loop_
_entity_poly.entity_id
_entity_poly.type
_entity_poly.pdbx_seq_one_letter_code
_entity_poly.pdbx_strand_id
1 'polypeptide(L)'
;DVYKRQLSDMIRKQEIGGFFNVKGIQKINVLQHLAVEESRLKIPLLVGADVIHGYETIFPIPLALSCSWDTLAVERMARISAIEASADGINWTFSPMVDICRDARWGRIAEGSGEDPYLGSLMAKAYVRGYQGNNMQGNDEILACVKHFALYGASESGRDYNTVDTVSYTHLRAHET
;
A
#
# COMPACT_ATOMS: atom_id res chain seq x y z
N ASP A 1 2.03 14.25 29.25
CA ASP A 1 1.27 13.35 28.40
C ASP A 1 1.88 11.95 28.48
N VAL A 2 1.23 11.05 29.24
CA VAL A 2 1.74 9.70 29.56
C VAL A 2 1.92 8.86 28.28
N TYR A 3 0.98 8.97 27.35
CA TYR A 3 1.04 8.23 26.07
C TYR A 3 2.24 8.59 25.20
N LYS A 4 2.60 9.88 25.14
CA LYS A 4 3.77 10.31 24.38
C LYS A 4 5.07 9.79 24.99
N ARG A 5 5.18 9.77 26.31
CA ARG A 5 6.36 9.22 27.00
C ARG A 5 6.46 7.71 26.77
N GLN A 6 5.37 6.98 26.93
CA GLN A 6 5.33 5.54 26.70
C GLN A 6 5.74 5.18 25.28
N LEU A 7 5.20 5.89 24.27
CA LEU A 7 5.54 5.68 22.87
C LEU A 7 7.03 5.93 22.60
N SER A 8 7.58 7.02 23.11
CA SER A 8 9.00 7.34 22.98
C SER A 8 9.89 6.26 23.60
N ASP A 9 9.51 5.73 24.76
CA ASP A 9 10.25 4.66 25.42
C ASP A 9 10.19 3.34 24.65
N MET A 10 9.05 3.01 24.06
CA MET A 10 8.90 1.82 23.19
C MET A 10 9.78 1.94 21.94
N ILE A 11 9.89 3.13 21.35
CA ILE A 11 10.79 3.36 20.19
C ILE A 11 12.25 3.16 20.62
N ARG A 12 12.69 3.77 21.72
CA ARG A 12 14.06 3.63 22.25
C ARG A 12 14.41 2.19 22.56
N LYS A 13 13.45 1.43 23.08
CA LYS A 13 13.60 -0.01 23.36
C LYS A 13 13.46 -0.88 22.12
N GLN A 14 13.07 -0.32 20.97
CA GLN A 14 12.84 -1.04 19.71
C GLN A 14 11.72 -2.10 19.78
N GLU A 15 10.72 -1.82 20.57
CA GLU A 15 9.50 -2.60 20.67
C GLU A 15 8.51 -2.28 19.53
N ILE A 16 8.79 -1.20 18.76
CA ILE A 16 7.99 -0.73 17.63
C ILE A 16 8.90 -0.53 16.42
N GLY A 17 8.52 -1.12 15.27
CA GLY A 17 9.22 -0.98 13.99
C GLY A 17 8.59 0.03 13.03
N GLY A 18 7.40 0.51 13.31
CA GLY A 18 6.70 1.46 12.44
C GLY A 18 5.37 1.93 12.98
N PHE A 19 4.79 2.87 12.26
CA PHE A 19 3.49 3.46 12.54
C PHE A 19 2.66 3.53 11.27
N PHE A 20 1.35 3.60 11.43
CA PHE A 20 0.48 3.93 10.31
C PHE A 20 -0.45 5.10 10.64
N ASN A 21 -0.84 5.84 9.59
CA ASN A 21 -1.70 7.03 9.68
C ASN A 21 -1.15 8.15 10.60
N VAL A 22 0.16 8.21 10.80
CA VAL A 22 0.81 9.37 11.42
C VAL A 22 1.14 10.36 10.30
N LYS A 23 0.59 11.57 10.39
CA LYS A 23 0.80 12.64 9.42
C LYS A 23 1.56 13.80 10.03
N GLY A 24 2.32 14.50 9.20
CA GLY A 24 3.07 15.68 9.51
C GLY A 24 4.55 15.41 9.69
N ILE A 25 5.35 15.91 8.75
CA ILE A 25 6.81 15.74 8.69
C ILE A 25 7.49 16.06 10.01
N GLN A 26 7.05 17.10 10.72
CA GLN A 26 7.63 17.50 12.00
C GLN A 26 7.47 16.42 13.08
N LYS A 27 6.29 15.79 13.16
CA LYS A 27 6.04 14.70 14.10
C LYS A 27 6.83 13.46 13.73
N ILE A 28 6.83 13.12 12.45
CA ILE A 28 7.55 11.96 11.92
C ILE A 28 9.05 12.10 12.15
N ASN A 29 9.63 13.28 11.92
CA ASN A 29 11.03 13.54 12.18
C ASN A 29 11.42 13.35 13.66
N VAL A 30 10.56 13.76 14.61
CA VAL A 30 10.79 13.50 16.03
C VAL A 30 10.83 12.00 16.32
N LEU A 31 9.90 11.21 15.76
CA LEU A 31 9.87 9.75 15.94
C LEU A 31 11.06 9.07 15.28
N GLN A 32 11.44 9.50 14.08
CA GLN A 32 12.62 8.99 13.38
C GLN A 32 13.92 9.31 14.14
N HIS A 33 14.04 10.51 14.70
CA HIS A 33 15.18 10.89 15.54
C HIS A 33 15.33 9.95 16.74
N LEU A 34 14.23 9.66 17.45
CA LEU A 34 14.26 8.69 18.56
C LEU A 34 14.75 7.31 18.10
N ALA A 35 14.30 6.85 16.94
CA ALA A 35 14.68 5.53 16.40
C ALA A 35 16.14 5.48 15.95
N VAL A 36 16.62 6.51 15.27
CA VAL A 36 17.96 6.49 14.65
C VAL A 36 19.04 6.93 15.62
N GLU A 37 18.76 7.92 16.50
CA GLU A 37 19.79 8.46 17.39
C GLU A 37 19.74 7.89 18.81
N GLU A 38 18.55 7.61 19.33
CA GLU A 38 18.38 7.23 20.73
C GLU A 38 18.14 5.74 20.96
N SER A 39 17.94 4.94 19.90
CA SER A 39 17.76 3.50 20.03
C SER A 39 19.05 2.72 19.83
N ARG A 40 19.06 1.46 20.28
CA ARG A 40 20.26 0.60 20.22
C ARG A 40 20.64 0.19 18.78
N LEU A 41 19.65 -0.12 17.92
CA LEU A 41 19.90 -0.62 16.56
C LEU A 41 19.99 0.48 15.51
N LYS A 42 19.53 1.67 15.83
CA LYS A 42 19.52 2.84 14.92
C LYS A 42 18.81 2.56 13.59
N ILE A 43 17.76 1.74 13.64
CA ILE A 43 16.94 1.39 12.47
C ILE A 43 15.81 2.41 12.33
N PRO A 44 15.64 3.06 11.17
CA PRO A 44 14.52 3.96 10.92
C PRO A 44 13.17 3.23 11.02
N LEU A 45 12.13 3.98 11.39
CA LEU A 45 10.76 3.49 11.45
C LEU A 45 10.11 3.46 10.07
N LEU A 46 9.26 2.46 9.83
CA LEU A 46 8.32 2.47 8.73
C LEU A 46 7.11 3.34 9.11
N VAL A 47 6.77 4.29 8.25
CA VAL A 47 5.59 5.14 8.41
C VAL A 47 4.66 4.92 7.24
N GLY A 48 3.57 4.19 7.50
CA GLY A 48 2.63 3.75 6.49
C GLY A 48 1.35 4.58 6.44
N ALA A 49 0.77 4.71 5.26
CA ALA A 49 -0.55 5.29 5.05
C ALA A 49 -1.26 4.67 3.84
N ASP A 50 -2.59 4.77 3.80
CA ASP A 50 -3.39 4.40 2.64
C ASP A 50 -3.32 5.50 1.58
N VAL A 51 -2.29 5.45 0.73
CA VAL A 51 -2.11 6.34 -0.42
C VAL A 51 -2.58 5.58 -1.66
N ILE A 52 -3.89 5.44 -1.83
CA ILE A 52 -4.49 4.54 -2.83
C ILE A 52 -4.74 5.24 -4.16
N HIS A 53 -5.28 6.46 -4.11
CA HIS A 53 -5.57 7.25 -5.30
C HIS A 53 -5.27 8.74 -5.09
N GLY A 54 -4.10 9.01 -4.54
CA GLY A 54 -3.61 10.34 -4.21
C GLY A 54 -3.27 10.49 -2.74
N TYR A 55 -2.58 11.57 -2.40
CA TYR A 55 -2.28 11.98 -1.03
C TYR A 55 -2.85 13.37 -0.75
N GLU A 56 -2.23 14.44 -1.23
CA GLU A 56 -2.82 15.79 -1.24
C GLU A 56 -3.66 16.01 -2.51
N THR A 57 -3.15 15.61 -3.67
CA THR A 57 -3.88 15.60 -4.93
C THR A 57 -4.78 14.37 -5.01
N ILE A 58 -6.08 14.57 -5.19
CA ILE A 58 -7.06 13.50 -5.30
C ILE A 58 -7.20 13.09 -6.77
N PHE A 59 -6.98 11.80 -7.03
CA PHE A 59 -7.17 11.16 -8.35
C PHE A 59 -8.42 10.27 -8.34
N PRO A 60 -8.89 9.82 -9.50
CA PRO A 60 -9.96 8.83 -9.57
C PRO A 60 -9.61 7.55 -8.81
N ILE A 61 -10.61 6.85 -8.30
CA ILE A 61 -10.41 5.57 -7.61
C ILE A 61 -9.77 4.53 -8.55
N PRO A 62 -9.06 3.52 -8.04
CA PRO A 62 -8.36 2.52 -8.85
C PRO A 62 -9.22 1.84 -9.91
N LEU A 63 -10.47 1.51 -9.58
CA LEU A 63 -11.40 0.94 -10.55
C LEU A 63 -11.68 1.88 -11.74
N ALA A 64 -11.85 3.17 -11.48
CA ALA A 64 -12.06 4.17 -12.53
C ALA A 64 -10.77 4.40 -13.34
N LEU A 65 -9.61 4.40 -12.70
CA LEU A 65 -8.32 4.47 -13.38
C LEU A 65 -8.09 3.29 -14.31
N SER A 66 -8.49 2.08 -13.91
CA SER A 66 -8.35 0.87 -14.74
C SER A 66 -9.20 0.95 -16.01
N CYS A 67 -10.34 1.64 -15.98
CA CYS A 67 -11.19 1.87 -17.16
C CYS A 67 -10.53 2.75 -18.22
N SER A 68 -9.46 3.48 -17.89
CA SER A 68 -8.71 4.26 -18.88
C SER A 68 -7.80 3.40 -19.77
N TRP A 69 -7.41 2.22 -19.33
CA TRP A 69 -6.39 1.35 -19.94
C TRP A 69 -5.02 2.02 -20.11
N ASP A 70 -4.83 3.18 -19.50
CA ASP A 70 -3.60 3.98 -19.60
C ASP A 70 -2.69 3.74 -18.39
N THR A 71 -1.80 2.76 -18.54
CA THR A 71 -0.82 2.40 -17.50
C THR A 71 0.18 3.52 -17.21
N LEU A 72 0.46 4.39 -18.20
CA LEU A 72 1.37 5.52 -17.98
C LEU A 72 0.71 6.61 -17.14
N ALA A 73 -0.58 6.87 -17.33
CA ALA A 73 -1.33 7.78 -16.49
C ALA A 73 -1.37 7.27 -15.04
N VAL A 74 -1.58 5.96 -14.83
CA VAL A 74 -1.57 5.33 -13.50
C VAL A 74 -0.19 5.43 -12.84
N GLU A 75 0.89 5.17 -13.58
CA GLU A 75 2.25 5.31 -13.07
C GLU A 75 2.57 6.76 -12.66
N ARG A 76 2.17 7.74 -13.46
CA ARG A 76 2.33 9.16 -13.15
C ARG A 76 1.52 9.58 -11.92
N MET A 77 0.29 9.11 -11.79
CA MET A 77 -0.54 9.34 -10.62
C MET A 77 0.13 8.80 -9.35
N ALA A 78 0.59 7.55 -9.40
CA ALA A 78 1.28 6.93 -8.27
C ALA A 78 2.59 7.67 -7.93
N ARG A 79 3.32 8.17 -8.94
CA ARG A 79 4.53 8.98 -8.75
C ARG A 79 4.23 10.30 -8.04
N ILE A 80 3.19 11.02 -8.46
CA ILE A 80 2.78 12.28 -7.80
C ILE A 80 2.38 11.99 -6.35
N SER A 81 1.60 10.95 -6.14
CA SER A 81 1.17 10.54 -4.80
C SER A 81 2.36 10.19 -3.89
N ALA A 82 3.40 9.53 -4.43
CA ALA A 82 4.62 9.22 -3.69
C ALA A 82 5.41 10.48 -3.31
N ILE A 83 5.56 11.43 -4.23
CA ILE A 83 6.24 12.71 -3.98
C ILE A 83 5.54 13.47 -2.85
N GLU A 84 4.23 13.56 -2.90
CA GLU A 84 3.45 14.26 -1.88
C GLU A 84 3.52 13.55 -0.52
N ALA A 85 3.34 12.23 -0.49
CA ALA A 85 3.37 11.44 0.73
C ALA A 85 4.77 11.45 1.39
N SER A 86 5.84 11.30 0.59
CA SER A 86 7.21 11.33 1.09
C SER A 86 7.59 12.70 1.67
N ALA A 87 7.09 13.79 1.06
CA ALA A 87 7.30 15.15 1.59
C ALA A 87 6.68 15.33 2.99
N ASP A 88 5.62 14.58 3.32
CA ASP A 88 5.02 14.55 4.65
C ASP A 88 5.65 13.49 5.59
N GLY A 89 6.65 12.74 5.10
CA GLY A 89 7.41 11.75 5.86
C GLY A 89 6.86 10.32 5.79
N ILE A 90 5.86 10.06 4.96
CA ILE A 90 5.37 8.71 4.69
C ILE A 90 6.39 7.98 3.79
N ASN A 91 6.77 6.77 4.16
CA ASN A 91 7.73 5.97 3.39
C ASN A 91 7.18 4.60 2.96
N TRP A 92 5.91 4.32 3.26
CA TRP A 92 5.22 3.08 2.90
C TRP A 92 3.75 3.34 2.62
N THR A 93 3.24 2.83 1.48
CA THR A 93 1.81 2.85 1.17
C THR A 93 1.20 1.45 1.21
N PHE A 94 -0.08 1.36 1.60
CA PHE A 94 -0.85 0.11 1.55
C PHE A 94 -1.56 -0.07 0.20
N SER A 95 -0.83 0.14 -0.89
CA SER A 95 -1.26 0.08 -2.28
C SER A 95 -0.13 -0.49 -3.16
N PRO A 96 -0.44 -1.18 -4.27
CA PRO A 96 -1.75 -1.42 -4.88
C PRO A 96 -2.50 -2.63 -4.30
N MET A 97 -3.83 -2.58 -4.39
CA MET A 97 -4.67 -3.74 -4.20
C MET A 97 -4.78 -4.52 -5.52
N VAL A 98 -4.33 -5.78 -5.52
CA VAL A 98 -4.23 -6.61 -6.73
C VAL A 98 -5.22 -7.77 -6.73
N ASP A 99 -6.18 -7.73 -5.83
CA ASP A 99 -7.22 -8.74 -5.73
C ASP A 99 -8.11 -8.73 -6.97
N ILE A 100 -8.28 -9.89 -7.58
CA ILE A 100 -9.17 -10.07 -8.73
C ILE A 100 -10.60 -10.14 -8.20
N CYS A 101 -11.43 -9.18 -8.58
CA CYS A 101 -12.81 -9.14 -8.18
C CYS A 101 -13.63 -10.20 -8.93
N ARG A 102 -14.22 -11.16 -8.20
CA ARG A 102 -15.09 -12.20 -8.76
C ARG A 102 -16.57 -11.82 -8.77
N ASP A 103 -16.97 -10.94 -7.87
CA ASP A 103 -18.35 -10.52 -7.72
C ASP A 103 -18.40 -8.99 -7.59
N ALA A 104 -19.10 -8.34 -8.51
CA ALA A 104 -19.23 -6.88 -8.54
C ALA A 104 -19.94 -6.27 -7.32
N ARG A 105 -20.59 -7.08 -6.49
CA ARG A 105 -21.21 -6.65 -5.23
C ARG A 105 -20.20 -6.47 -4.10
N TRP A 106 -18.96 -6.97 -4.28
CA TRP A 106 -17.92 -6.80 -3.28
C TRP A 106 -17.54 -5.31 -3.14
N GLY A 107 -17.70 -4.75 -1.94
CA GLY A 107 -17.53 -3.31 -1.70
C GLY A 107 -16.13 -2.80 -1.98
N ARG A 108 -15.09 -3.63 -1.84
CA ARG A 108 -13.70 -3.25 -2.10
C ARG A 108 -13.27 -3.33 -3.56
N ILE A 109 -14.18 -3.66 -4.48
CA ILE A 109 -13.89 -3.59 -5.92
C ILE A 109 -13.38 -2.19 -6.33
N ALA A 110 -13.82 -1.14 -5.63
CA ALA A 110 -13.41 0.24 -5.87
C ALA A 110 -11.90 0.49 -5.70
N GLU A 111 -11.22 -0.34 -4.88
CA GLU A 111 -9.79 -0.21 -4.59
C GLU A 111 -8.91 -1.00 -5.57
N GLY A 112 -9.47 -1.84 -6.41
CA GLY A 112 -8.76 -2.72 -7.35
C GLY A 112 -8.97 -2.35 -8.80
N SER A 113 -8.45 -3.20 -9.70
CA SER A 113 -8.51 -2.99 -11.15
C SER A 113 -9.58 -3.84 -11.85
N GLY A 114 -10.54 -4.38 -11.09
CA GLY A 114 -11.65 -5.16 -11.63
C GLY A 114 -11.39 -6.67 -11.70
N GLU A 115 -11.94 -7.32 -12.73
CA GLU A 115 -12.00 -8.78 -12.83
C GLU A 115 -10.92 -9.39 -13.73
N ASP A 116 -10.30 -8.61 -14.60
CA ASP A 116 -9.31 -9.11 -15.56
C ASP A 116 -7.91 -9.20 -14.92
N PRO A 117 -7.32 -10.41 -14.81
CA PRO A 117 -6.01 -10.59 -14.18
C PRO A 117 -4.86 -10.00 -15.01
N TYR A 118 -4.99 -9.93 -16.34
CA TYR A 118 -3.96 -9.36 -17.19
C TYR A 118 -3.90 -7.83 -17.01
N LEU A 119 -5.04 -7.15 -17.13
CA LEU A 119 -5.13 -5.72 -16.89
C LEU A 119 -4.71 -5.38 -15.44
N GLY A 120 -5.20 -6.14 -14.46
CA GLY A 120 -4.81 -5.99 -13.06
C GLY A 120 -3.30 -6.08 -12.85
N SER A 121 -2.64 -7.01 -13.54
CA SER A 121 -1.17 -7.15 -13.49
C SER A 121 -0.44 -5.96 -14.10
N LEU A 122 -0.95 -5.39 -15.19
CA LEU A 122 -0.36 -4.19 -15.81
C LEU A 122 -0.52 -2.97 -14.91
N MET A 123 -1.72 -2.77 -14.33
CA MET A 123 -2.00 -1.69 -13.40
C MET A 123 -1.14 -1.81 -12.13
N ALA A 124 -1.01 -3.01 -11.57
CA ALA A 124 -0.16 -3.26 -10.41
C ALA A 124 1.30 -2.85 -10.66
N LYS A 125 1.85 -3.23 -11.82
CA LYS A 125 3.20 -2.81 -12.22
C LYS A 125 3.33 -1.29 -12.32
N ALA A 126 2.33 -0.61 -12.88
CA ALA A 126 2.31 0.84 -13.01
C ALA A 126 2.30 1.53 -11.62
N TYR A 127 1.45 1.07 -10.71
CA TYR A 127 1.43 1.56 -9.33
C TYR A 127 2.77 1.40 -8.63
N VAL A 128 3.33 0.18 -8.66
CA VAL A 128 4.61 -0.10 -7.99
C VAL A 128 5.73 0.77 -8.55
N ARG A 129 5.84 0.89 -9.88
CA ARG A 129 6.84 1.75 -10.51
C ARG A 129 6.66 3.22 -10.14
N GLY A 130 5.43 3.70 -10.12
CA GLY A 130 5.13 5.06 -9.71
C GLY A 130 5.52 5.34 -8.25
N TYR A 131 5.16 4.47 -7.32
CA TYR A 131 5.50 4.63 -5.91
C TYR A 131 7.00 4.48 -5.63
N GLN A 132 7.62 3.45 -6.17
CA GLN A 132 9.01 3.07 -5.85
C GLN A 132 10.04 3.70 -6.79
N GLY A 133 9.61 4.42 -7.81
CA GLY A 133 10.53 5.00 -8.79
C GLY A 133 11.41 3.94 -9.46
N ASN A 134 12.67 4.29 -9.72
CA ASN A 134 13.59 3.42 -10.46
C ASN A 134 14.37 2.45 -9.57
N ASN A 135 14.76 2.84 -8.37
CA ASN A 135 15.72 2.09 -7.56
C ASN A 135 15.60 2.27 -6.05
N MET A 136 14.57 2.94 -5.57
CA MET A 136 14.35 3.24 -4.14
C MET A 136 15.52 3.99 -3.47
N GLN A 137 16.23 4.82 -4.22
CA GLN A 137 17.33 5.64 -3.70
C GLN A 137 16.96 7.14 -3.61
N GLY A 138 15.81 7.51 -4.16
CA GLY A 138 15.28 8.86 -4.09
C GLY A 138 14.61 9.16 -2.74
N ASN A 139 14.60 10.43 -2.38
CA ASN A 139 13.91 10.88 -1.17
C ASN A 139 12.39 11.08 -1.38
N ASP A 140 11.92 10.91 -2.59
CA ASP A 140 10.56 11.10 -3.03
C ASP A 140 9.87 9.77 -3.43
N GLU A 141 10.48 8.65 -3.09
CA GLU A 141 10.04 7.29 -3.33
C GLU A 141 9.48 6.67 -2.04
N ILE A 142 8.43 5.85 -2.17
CA ILE A 142 7.81 5.15 -1.04
C ILE A 142 7.64 3.67 -1.38
N LEU A 143 7.71 2.81 -0.37
CA LEU A 143 7.48 1.39 -0.52
C LEU A 143 6.03 1.11 -0.89
N ALA A 144 5.81 0.31 -1.92
CA ALA A 144 4.52 -0.24 -2.27
C ALA A 144 4.19 -1.50 -1.46
N CYS A 145 2.90 -1.79 -1.30
CA CYS A 145 2.40 -3.00 -0.67
C CYS A 145 1.42 -3.70 -1.60
N VAL A 146 1.90 -4.71 -2.31
CA VAL A 146 1.04 -5.54 -3.15
C VAL A 146 0.19 -6.43 -2.26
N LYS A 147 -1.11 -6.14 -2.16
CA LYS A 147 -2.05 -6.81 -1.25
C LYS A 147 -3.33 -7.22 -1.98
N HIS A 148 -4.07 -8.20 -1.50
CA HIS A 148 -3.82 -9.05 -0.35
C HIS A 148 -3.36 -10.43 -0.83
N PHE A 149 -2.58 -11.13 -0.05
CA PHE A 149 -2.23 -12.50 -0.36
C PHE A 149 -3.14 -13.45 0.46
N ALA A 150 -4.06 -14.19 -0.15
CA ALA A 150 -4.51 -14.18 -1.53
C ALA A 150 -6.02 -14.47 -1.57
N LEU A 151 -6.65 -14.24 -2.74
CA LEU A 151 -8.06 -14.58 -3.00
C LEU A 151 -9.09 -13.72 -2.26
N TYR A 152 -8.73 -12.59 -1.73
CA TYR A 152 -9.65 -11.73 -0.99
C TYR A 152 -10.81 -11.21 -1.86
N GLY A 153 -10.57 -10.96 -3.15
CA GLY A 153 -11.60 -10.58 -4.12
C GLY A 153 -12.51 -11.72 -4.62
N ALA A 154 -12.26 -12.95 -4.14
CA ALA A 154 -13.03 -14.14 -4.52
C ALA A 154 -14.07 -14.55 -3.46
N SER A 155 -14.38 -13.67 -2.50
CA SER A 155 -15.36 -13.94 -1.45
C SER A 155 -16.73 -14.29 -2.01
N GLU A 156 -17.35 -15.34 -1.50
CA GLU A 156 -18.66 -15.79 -1.97
C GLU A 156 -19.75 -14.72 -1.80
N SER A 157 -20.54 -14.57 -2.86
CA SER A 157 -21.64 -13.59 -2.92
C SER A 157 -21.19 -12.14 -2.77
N GLY A 158 -19.91 -11.83 -2.99
CA GLY A 158 -19.35 -10.49 -2.82
C GLY A 158 -19.39 -9.97 -1.37
N ARG A 159 -19.56 -10.84 -0.41
CA ARG A 159 -19.57 -10.45 1.01
C ARG A 159 -18.15 -10.38 1.54
N ASP A 160 -17.79 -9.23 2.05
CA ASP A 160 -16.46 -9.01 2.62
C ASP A 160 -16.20 -9.98 3.80
N TYR A 161 -14.98 -10.53 3.86
CA TYR A 161 -14.58 -11.55 4.84
C TYR A 161 -15.38 -12.86 4.83
N ASN A 162 -16.14 -13.14 3.75
CA ASN A 162 -16.83 -14.41 3.63
C ASN A 162 -15.88 -15.52 3.16
N THR A 163 -16.37 -16.75 3.18
CA THR A 163 -15.67 -17.92 2.68
C THR A 163 -15.26 -17.76 1.21
N VAL A 164 -14.20 -18.43 0.84
CA VAL A 164 -13.71 -18.50 -0.53
C VAL A 164 -13.61 -19.96 -0.92
N ASP A 165 -14.26 -20.36 -2.04
CA ASP A 165 -14.05 -21.68 -2.63
C ASP A 165 -12.72 -21.68 -3.39
N THR A 166 -11.72 -22.34 -2.80
CA THR A 166 -10.38 -22.43 -3.35
C THR A 166 -10.04 -23.78 -3.98
N VAL A 167 -10.93 -24.76 -3.87
CA VAL A 167 -10.64 -26.15 -4.26
C VAL A 167 -10.30 -26.24 -5.74
N SER A 168 -11.07 -25.59 -6.60
CA SER A 168 -10.84 -25.58 -8.05
C SER A 168 -9.54 -24.86 -8.44
N TYR A 169 -9.12 -23.85 -7.68
CA TYR A 169 -7.93 -23.06 -7.98
C TYR A 169 -6.63 -23.66 -7.45
N THR A 170 -6.65 -24.28 -6.29
CA THR A 170 -5.47 -24.96 -5.73
C THR A 170 -5.06 -26.18 -6.55
N HIS A 171 -6.03 -26.90 -7.13
CA HIS A 171 -5.74 -28.04 -8.01
C HIS A 171 -5.23 -27.62 -9.39
N LEU A 172 -5.72 -26.52 -9.96
CA LEU A 172 -5.21 -26.00 -11.24
C LEU A 172 -3.75 -25.52 -11.12
N ARG A 173 -3.39 -24.82 -10.05
CA ARG A 173 -2.00 -24.39 -9.83
C ARG A 173 -1.02 -25.52 -9.55
N ALA A 174 -1.46 -26.61 -8.96
CA ALA A 174 -0.62 -27.77 -8.70
C ALA A 174 -0.20 -28.52 -10.00
N HIS A 175 -0.89 -28.26 -11.11
CA HIS A 175 -0.61 -28.87 -12.42
C HIS A 175 0.15 -27.95 -13.38
N GLU A 176 0.37 -26.66 -13.01
CA GLU A 176 1.09 -25.68 -13.83
C GLU A 176 2.55 -25.45 -13.38
N THR A 177 3.00 -26.15 -12.37
CA THR A 177 4.40 -26.21 -11.93
C THR A 177 4.97 -27.59 -12.20
#